data_a0017dbcd9804f9ab1c751bb19fc6cae
#
_entry.id   a0017dbcd9804f9ab1c751bb19fc6cae
#
_cell.length_a   1.000
_cell.length_b   1.000
_cell.length_c   1.000
_cell.angle_alpha   90.00
_cell.angle_beta   90.00
_cell.angle_gamma   90.00
#
_symmetry.space_group_name_H-M   'P 1'
#
loop_
_entity.id
_entity.type
_entity.pdbx_description
1 polymer ?
#
loop_
_entity_poly.entity_id
_entity_poly.type
_entity_poly.pdbx_seq_one_letter_code
_entity_poly.pdbx_strand_id
1 'polypeptide(L)'
;SNHDHPVFMLNLNRYKDEADYPSGHIYQSYMNVLDKLLSEVGAKILWRTSVKGIVVGKQIIHEAIGIWYPSHQAFLNLQSSPSSEENMNLRKAAIEHADLHRCSTY
;
A
#
# COMPACT_ATOMS: atom_id res chain seq x y z
N SER A 1 20.34 9.23 9.51
CA SER A 1 20.41 10.54 10.15
C SER A 1 19.63 10.52 11.46
N ASN A 2 20.02 11.37 12.41
CA ASN A 2 19.36 11.51 13.71
C ASN A 2 17.93 12.03 13.58
N HIS A 3 17.57 12.53 12.41
CA HIS A 3 16.26 13.09 12.13
C HIS A 3 15.35 12.13 11.34
N ASP A 4 15.84 10.94 11.05
CA ASP A 4 15.04 9.95 10.34
C ASP A 4 14.29 9.10 11.35
N HIS A 5 12.98 9.14 11.27
CA HIS A 5 12.08 8.49 12.22
C HIS A 5 11.19 7.49 11.52
N PRO A 6 10.59 6.55 12.27
CA PRO A 6 9.52 5.75 11.72
C PRO A 6 8.43 6.60 11.10
N VAL A 7 7.85 6.13 10.02
CA VAL A 7 6.74 6.80 9.37
C VAL A 7 5.58 5.84 9.18
N PHE A 8 4.39 6.42 9.19
CA PHE A 8 3.16 5.68 8.96
C PHE A 8 2.52 6.23 7.69
N MET A 9 2.29 5.34 6.71
CA MET A 9 1.66 5.71 5.44
C MET A 9 0.25 5.13 5.40
N LEU A 10 -0.71 6.02 5.17
CA LEU A 10 -2.09 5.62 4.97
C LEU A 10 -2.35 5.51 3.48
N ASN A 11 -2.73 4.32 3.04
CA ASN A 11 -3.00 4.02 1.64
C ASN A 11 -4.52 3.87 1.47
N LEU A 12 -5.08 4.65 0.56
CA LEU A 12 -6.50 4.60 0.21
C LEU A 12 -6.61 4.12 -1.23
N ASN A 13 -7.03 2.89 -1.43
CA ASN A 13 -6.96 2.21 -2.72
C ASN A 13 -8.33 1.97 -3.33
N ARG A 14 -8.45 2.34 -4.61
CA ARG A 14 -9.53 1.91 -5.47
C ARG A 14 -8.95 0.92 -6.50
N TYR A 15 -9.54 -0.25 -6.59
CA TYR A 15 -9.06 -1.30 -7.48
C TYR A 15 -9.83 -1.31 -8.79
N LYS A 16 -9.14 -1.74 -9.87
CA LYS A 16 -9.79 -1.99 -11.15
C LYS A 16 -10.74 -3.16 -11.03
N ASP A 17 -11.78 -3.18 -11.85
CA ASP A 17 -12.75 -4.28 -11.87
C ASP A 17 -12.05 -5.63 -12.13
N GLU A 18 -11.05 -5.64 -13.01
CA GLU A 18 -10.31 -6.86 -13.36
C GLU A 18 -9.53 -7.45 -12.17
N ALA A 19 -9.18 -6.61 -11.21
CA ALA A 19 -8.49 -7.10 -10.01
C ALA A 19 -9.39 -7.97 -9.14
N ASP A 20 -10.69 -7.80 -9.27
CA ASP A 20 -11.70 -8.59 -8.57
C ASP A 20 -11.44 -8.64 -7.07
N TYR A 21 -11.33 -7.46 -6.48
CA TYR A 21 -11.09 -7.30 -5.04
C TYR A 21 -12.28 -7.84 -4.24
N PRO A 22 -12.10 -8.59 -3.14
CA PRO A 22 -10.81 -8.94 -2.54
C PRO A 22 -10.28 -10.34 -2.89
N SER A 23 -11.00 -11.14 -3.63
CA SER A 23 -10.65 -12.55 -3.83
C SER A 23 -9.99 -12.86 -5.16
N GLY A 24 -9.94 -11.91 -6.09
CA GLY A 24 -9.44 -12.13 -7.44
C GLY A 24 -7.94 -12.34 -7.50
N HIS A 25 -7.50 -13.01 -8.56
CA HIS A 25 -6.09 -13.39 -8.76
C HIS A 25 -5.16 -12.17 -8.84
N ILE A 26 -5.55 -11.13 -9.58
CA ILE A 26 -4.70 -9.95 -9.75
C ILE A 26 -4.52 -9.23 -8.41
N TYR A 27 -5.60 -9.04 -7.66
CA TYR A 27 -5.50 -8.41 -6.35
C TYR A 27 -4.61 -9.23 -5.41
N GLN A 28 -4.83 -10.55 -5.33
CA GLN A 28 -4.05 -11.42 -4.44
C GLN A 28 -2.57 -11.42 -4.81
N SER A 29 -2.26 -11.46 -6.11
CA SER A 29 -0.87 -11.41 -6.58
C SER A 29 -0.21 -10.09 -6.19
N TYR A 30 -0.91 -8.97 -6.35
CA TYR A 30 -0.41 -7.67 -5.94
C TYR A 30 -0.10 -7.64 -4.43
N MET A 31 -1.02 -8.11 -3.61
CA MET A 31 -0.83 -8.10 -2.15
C MET A 31 0.32 -9.00 -1.71
N ASN A 32 0.49 -10.17 -2.35
CA ASN A 32 1.60 -11.07 -2.04
C ASN A 32 2.95 -10.41 -2.33
N VAL A 33 3.08 -9.75 -3.48
CA VAL A 33 4.34 -9.07 -3.84
C VAL A 33 4.55 -7.81 -2.99
N LEU A 34 3.48 -7.10 -2.63
CA LEU A 34 3.58 -5.96 -1.73
C LEU A 34 4.14 -6.38 -0.37
N ASP A 35 3.65 -7.48 0.20
CA ASP A 35 4.18 -8.00 1.47
C ASP A 35 5.67 -8.31 1.37
N LYS A 36 6.08 -8.94 0.27
CA LYS A 36 7.48 -9.26 0.03
C LYS A 36 8.33 -7.99 -0.10
N LEU A 37 7.87 -7.03 -0.89
CA LEU A 37 8.56 -5.75 -1.07
C LEU A 37 8.71 -5.01 0.27
N LEU A 38 7.66 -4.95 1.07
CA LEU A 38 7.71 -4.29 2.36
C LEU A 38 8.72 -4.95 3.29
N SER A 39 8.79 -6.28 3.29
CA SER A 39 9.77 -7.00 4.11
C SER A 39 11.21 -6.66 3.71
N GLU A 40 11.45 -6.37 2.43
CA GLU A 40 12.78 -6.02 1.92
C GLU A 40 13.31 -4.70 2.48
N VAL A 41 12.44 -3.83 2.95
CA VAL A 41 12.83 -2.55 3.57
C VAL A 41 12.53 -2.50 5.08
N GLY A 42 12.14 -3.62 5.67
CA GLY A 42 11.83 -3.68 7.09
C GLY A 42 10.48 -3.07 7.47
N ALA A 43 9.62 -2.84 6.49
CA ALA A 43 8.30 -2.29 6.70
C ALA A 43 7.27 -3.39 6.94
N LYS A 44 6.08 -3.01 7.40
CA LYS A 44 5.00 -3.98 7.60
C LYS A 44 3.63 -3.31 7.53
N ILE A 45 2.65 -4.07 7.11
CA ILE A 45 1.26 -3.68 7.19
C ILE A 45 0.81 -3.85 8.65
N LEU A 46 0.37 -2.75 9.27
CA LEU A 46 -0.16 -2.79 10.63
C LEU A 46 -1.61 -3.25 10.65
N TRP A 47 -2.38 -2.80 9.67
CA TRP A 47 -3.78 -3.16 9.53
C TRP A 47 -4.25 -2.83 8.12
N ARG A 48 -5.34 -3.46 7.73
CA ARG A 48 -6.07 -3.09 6.52
C ARG A 48 -7.54 -3.38 6.72
N THR A 49 -8.39 -2.65 6.02
CA THR A 49 -9.83 -2.80 6.13
C THR A 49 -10.52 -2.55 4.78
N SER A 50 -11.56 -3.31 4.51
CA SER A 50 -12.45 -3.04 3.39
C SER A 50 -13.33 -1.85 3.71
N VAL A 51 -13.48 -0.95 2.75
CA VAL A 51 -14.37 0.20 2.87
C VAL A 51 -15.75 -0.22 2.35
N LYS A 52 -16.77 -0.10 3.19
CA LYS A 52 -18.10 -0.63 2.89
C LYS A 52 -18.96 0.32 2.06
N GLY A 53 -18.55 1.57 1.91
CA GLY A 53 -19.29 2.55 1.15
C GLY A 53 -19.02 3.95 1.64
N ILE A 54 -19.73 4.91 1.04
CA ILE A 54 -19.55 6.31 1.35
C ILE A 54 -20.71 6.76 2.25
N VAL A 55 -20.38 7.26 3.45
CA VAL A 55 -21.38 7.88 4.33
C VAL A 55 -21.50 9.36 3.98
N VAL A 56 -20.36 10.04 3.85
CA VAL A 56 -20.29 11.45 3.46
C VAL A 56 -19.08 11.63 2.56
N GLY A 57 -19.23 12.32 1.45
CA GLY A 57 -18.14 12.61 0.53
C GLY A 57 -18.29 11.92 -0.81
N LYS A 58 -17.23 12.01 -1.63
CA LYS A 58 -17.27 11.54 -3.02
C LYS A 58 -16.18 10.56 -3.37
N GLN A 59 -15.18 10.38 -2.52
CA GLN A 59 -14.04 9.53 -2.83
C GLN A 59 -14.43 8.04 -2.74
N ILE A 60 -14.35 7.35 -3.87
CA ILE A 60 -14.64 5.92 -3.92
C ILE A 60 -13.34 5.17 -3.66
N ILE A 61 -13.29 4.43 -2.56
CA ILE A 61 -12.18 3.55 -2.22
C ILE A 61 -12.71 2.20 -1.80
N HIS A 62 -11.92 1.15 -2.05
CA HIS A 62 -12.28 -0.23 -1.69
C HIS A 62 -11.55 -0.70 -0.45
N GLU A 63 -10.33 -0.22 -0.22
CA GLU A 63 -9.51 -0.69 0.90
C GLU A 63 -8.66 0.44 1.44
N ALA A 64 -8.53 0.49 2.77
CA ALA A 64 -7.57 1.35 3.46
C ALA A 64 -6.51 0.47 4.10
N ILE A 65 -5.24 0.83 3.94
CA ILE A 65 -4.10 0.06 4.44
C ILE A 65 -3.18 0.99 5.20
N GLY A 66 -2.89 0.65 6.46
CA GLY A 66 -1.91 1.36 7.27
C GLY A 66 -0.57 0.63 7.26
N ILE A 67 0.48 1.27 6.75
CA ILE A 67 1.80 0.66 6.60
C ILE A 67 2.82 1.44 7.43
N TRP A 68 3.55 0.71 8.25
CA TRP A 68 4.63 1.25 9.06
C TRP A 68 5.97 0.99 8.37
N TYR A 69 6.80 2.03 8.34
CA TYR A 69 8.18 1.96 7.85
C TYR A 69 9.12 2.33 9.00
N PRO A 70 10.27 1.65 9.15
CA PRO A 70 11.19 1.96 10.25
C PRO A 70 11.82 3.35 10.13
N SER A 71 11.84 3.92 8.93
CA SER A 71 12.40 5.23 8.66
C SER A 71 11.82 5.78 7.36
N HIS A 72 11.97 7.08 7.15
CA HIS A 72 11.63 7.67 5.86
C HIS A 72 12.51 7.10 4.74
N GLN A 73 13.79 6.87 5.03
CA GLN A 73 14.72 6.28 4.07
C GLN A 73 14.26 4.89 3.62
N ALA A 74 13.71 4.08 4.53
CA ALA A 74 13.16 2.76 4.16
C ALA A 74 12.04 2.89 3.13
N PHE A 75 11.17 3.89 3.28
CA PHE A 75 10.13 4.16 2.29
C PHE A 75 10.74 4.50 0.92
N LEU A 76 11.77 5.37 0.90
CA LEU A 76 12.45 5.72 -0.34
C LEU A 76 13.14 4.51 -0.98
N ASN A 77 13.64 3.58 -0.18
CA ASN A 77 14.33 2.38 -0.64
C ASN A 77 13.41 1.38 -1.37
N LEU A 78 12.09 1.56 -1.29
CA LEU A 78 11.16 0.71 -2.05
C LEU A 78 11.51 0.69 -3.53
N GLN A 79 11.90 1.83 -4.09
CA GLN A 79 12.17 1.97 -5.53
C GLN A 79 13.35 1.12 -5.99
N SER A 80 14.31 0.84 -5.12
CA SER A 80 15.54 0.10 -5.45
C SER A 80 15.55 -1.32 -4.89
N SER A 81 14.48 -1.76 -4.26
CA SER A 81 14.40 -3.09 -3.66
C SER A 81 14.13 -4.16 -4.72
N PRO A 82 14.55 -5.42 -4.46
CA PRO A 82 14.45 -6.49 -5.46
C PRO A 82 13.05 -6.70 -6.05
N SER A 83 11.99 -6.57 -5.26
CA SER A 83 10.62 -6.81 -5.72
C SER A 83 9.93 -5.56 -6.28
N SER A 84 10.64 -4.43 -6.42
CA SER A 84 10.06 -3.15 -6.81
C SER A 84 9.41 -3.20 -8.20
N GLU A 85 10.11 -3.76 -9.18
CA GLU A 85 9.61 -3.80 -10.56
C GLU A 85 8.36 -4.69 -10.69
N GLU A 86 8.40 -5.87 -10.09
CA GLU A 86 7.24 -6.76 -10.09
C GLU A 86 6.05 -6.12 -9.38
N ASN A 87 6.29 -5.47 -8.24
CA ASN A 87 5.25 -4.75 -7.51
C ASN A 87 4.63 -3.65 -8.38
N MET A 88 5.46 -2.88 -9.09
CA MET A 88 4.95 -1.81 -9.95
C MET A 88 4.06 -2.36 -11.06
N ASN A 89 4.45 -3.46 -11.69
CA ASN A 89 3.66 -4.08 -12.75
C ASN A 89 2.32 -4.59 -12.23
N LEU A 90 2.32 -5.25 -11.06
CA LEU A 90 1.09 -5.74 -10.45
C LEU A 90 0.22 -4.60 -9.94
N ARG A 91 0.83 -3.54 -9.43
CA ARG A 91 0.11 -2.36 -8.98
C ARG A 91 -0.64 -1.70 -10.14
N LYS A 92 0.01 -1.59 -11.31
CA LYS A 92 -0.65 -1.05 -12.51
C LYS A 92 -1.82 -1.91 -12.96
N ALA A 93 -1.71 -3.22 -12.81
CA ALA A 93 -2.78 -4.14 -13.19
C ALA A 93 -3.95 -4.11 -12.19
N ALA A 94 -3.68 -3.88 -10.91
CA ALA A 94 -4.68 -3.98 -9.85
C ALA A 94 -5.35 -2.65 -9.51
N ILE A 95 -4.58 -1.55 -9.48
CA ILE A 95 -5.04 -0.28 -8.89
C ILE A 95 -5.54 0.68 -9.97
N GLU A 96 -6.79 1.14 -9.80
CA GLU A 96 -7.38 2.21 -10.58
C GLU A 96 -6.88 3.57 -10.10
N HIS A 97 -6.91 3.78 -8.78
CA HIS A 97 -6.48 5.01 -8.16
C HIS A 97 -6.05 4.73 -6.72
N ALA A 98 -4.96 5.35 -6.30
CA ALA A 98 -4.49 5.23 -4.93
C ALA A 98 -3.96 6.57 -4.43
N ASP A 99 -4.32 6.90 -3.20
CA ASP A 99 -3.75 8.03 -2.49
C ASP A 99 -2.89 7.50 -1.34
N LEU A 100 -1.71 8.10 -1.18
CA LEU A 100 -0.84 7.85 -0.05
C LEU A 100 -0.74 9.10 0.80
N HIS A 101 -0.99 8.97 2.09
CA HIS A 101 -0.85 10.06 3.03
C HIS A 101 0.20 9.70 4.06
N ARG A 102 1.15 10.61 4.27
CA ARG A 102 2.11 10.48 5.36
C ARG A 102 1.45 10.97 6.64
N CYS A 103 1.39 10.10 7.64
CA CYS A 103 0.76 10.40 8.91
C CYS A 103 1.80 10.38 10.03
N SER A 104 1.43 10.99 11.14
CA SER A 104 2.25 10.89 12.35
C SER A 104 2.17 9.49 12.92
N THR A 105 3.26 9.03 13.50
CA THR A 105 3.25 7.85 14.36
C THR A 105 2.84 8.29 15.76
N TYR A 106 2.18 7.40 16.46
CA TYR A 106 1.75 7.68 17.84
C TYR A 106 2.94 7.68 18.80
#